data_43fbfac8b332dba1b1da78588f24d3ea
#
_entry.id   43fbfac8b332dba1b1da78588f24d3ea
#
_cell.length_a   1.000
_cell.length_b   1.000
_cell.length_c   1.000
_cell.angle_alpha   90.00
_cell.angle_beta   90.00
_cell.angle_gamma   90.00
#
_symmetry.space_group_name_H-M   'P 1'
#
loop_
_entity.id
_entity.type
_entity.pdbx_description
1 polymer ?
#
loop_
_entity_poly.entity_id
_entity_poly.type
_entity_poly.pdbx_seq_one_letter_code
_entity_poly.pdbx_strand_id
1 'polypeptide(L)'
;HEVAGVELVTKKYREEVVEGYWKDGKYQVIVIPSSLTSNPLGIEELKIGDNGYNDDSVTELKLSGLVRLKRIVIGNRCFGKVRVFELDGLDELESVEIGQDSFWIDIYKRSDGSCRIVNCPKLKSIQIGYQSFQDYHSFALNNLPSLQSIEIGDWCFNRAPSFSLTGLIDGLI
;
A
#
# COMPACT_ATOMS: atom_id res chain seq x y z
N HIS A 1 -15.76 -13.65 -4.21
CA HIS A 1 -15.39 -13.49 -2.79
C HIS A 1 -16.52 -12.76 -2.08
N GLU A 2 -17.22 -13.44 -1.18
CA GLU A 2 -18.19 -12.80 -0.29
C GLU A 2 -17.46 -12.18 0.89
N VAL A 3 -17.59 -10.88 1.02
CA VAL A 3 -17.36 -10.19 2.29
C VAL A 3 -18.69 -10.20 3.02
N ALA A 4 -18.79 -10.84 4.19
CA ALA A 4 -20.04 -11.04 4.92
C ALA A 4 -20.82 -9.72 5.10
N GLY A 5 -22.06 -9.68 4.59
CA GLY A 5 -22.96 -8.53 4.71
C GLY A 5 -22.69 -7.36 3.75
N VAL A 6 -21.89 -7.57 2.70
CA VAL A 6 -21.55 -6.53 1.71
C VAL A 6 -21.83 -7.05 0.30
N GLU A 7 -22.54 -6.28 -0.51
CA GLU A 7 -22.72 -6.55 -1.92
C GLU A 7 -21.44 -6.20 -2.69
N LEU A 8 -20.87 -7.19 -3.39
CA LEU A 8 -19.71 -6.98 -4.27
C LEU A 8 -20.18 -6.42 -5.61
N VAL A 9 -19.55 -5.35 -6.02
CA VAL A 9 -19.81 -4.70 -7.30
C VAL A 9 -18.56 -4.72 -8.16
N THR A 10 -18.68 -5.31 -9.34
CA THR A 10 -17.63 -5.26 -10.36
C THR A 10 -17.92 -4.10 -11.30
N LYS A 11 -17.00 -3.18 -11.43
CA LYS A 11 -17.08 -2.07 -12.37
C LYS A 11 -15.97 -2.18 -13.40
N LYS A 12 -16.34 -2.02 -14.65
CA LYS A 12 -15.40 -1.96 -15.76
C LYS A 12 -15.32 -0.53 -16.28
N TYR A 13 -14.11 -0.03 -16.39
CA TYR A 13 -13.86 1.28 -16.97
C TYR A 13 -12.65 1.19 -17.89
N ARG A 14 -12.83 1.45 -19.19
CA ARG A 14 -11.78 1.41 -20.23
C ARG A 14 -10.97 0.12 -20.21
N GLU A 15 -11.50 -1.02 -20.04
CA GLU A 15 -10.80 -2.32 -19.95
C GLU A 15 -10.19 -2.65 -18.58
N GLU A 16 -10.14 -1.71 -17.66
CA GLU A 16 -9.73 -1.98 -16.27
C GLU A 16 -10.93 -2.49 -15.47
N VAL A 17 -10.75 -3.61 -14.78
CA VAL A 17 -11.78 -4.18 -13.89
C VAL A 17 -11.39 -3.89 -12.46
N VAL A 18 -12.27 -3.18 -11.76
CA VAL A 18 -12.09 -2.86 -10.34
C VAL A 18 -13.25 -3.48 -9.58
N GLU A 19 -12.96 -4.41 -8.69
CA GLU A 19 -13.95 -5.00 -7.80
C GLU A 19 -13.96 -4.25 -6.47
N GLY A 20 -15.15 -4.01 -5.94
CA GLY A 20 -15.30 -3.30 -4.71
C GLY A 20 -16.73 -3.34 -4.18
N TYR A 21 -16.98 -2.51 -3.20
CA TYR A 21 -18.29 -2.36 -2.59
C TYR A 21 -18.55 -0.91 -2.14
N TRP A 22 -19.78 -0.56 -1.99
CA TRP A 22 -20.18 0.72 -1.43
C TRP A 22 -20.34 0.63 0.10
N LYS A 23 -19.73 1.56 0.81
CA LYS A 23 -19.91 1.74 2.25
C LYS A 23 -19.91 3.23 2.58
N ASP A 24 -20.92 3.69 3.30
CA ASP A 24 -21.08 5.08 3.73
C ASP A 24 -20.92 6.10 2.57
N GLY A 25 -21.50 5.76 1.41
CA GLY A 25 -21.43 6.59 0.20
C GLY A 25 -20.08 6.60 -0.52
N LYS A 26 -19.11 5.79 -0.09
CA LYS A 26 -17.80 5.65 -0.72
C LYS A 26 -17.62 4.26 -1.32
N TYR A 27 -16.96 4.22 -2.49
CA TYR A 27 -16.61 2.97 -3.12
C TYR A 27 -15.29 2.43 -2.56
N GLN A 28 -15.33 1.23 -2.00
CA GLN A 28 -14.17 0.53 -1.47
C GLN A 28 -13.68 -0.48 -2.50
N VAL A 29 -12.42 -0.44 -2.83
CA VAL A 29 -11.81 -1.36 -3.80
C VAL A 29 -11.35 -2.62 -3.10
N ILE A 30 -11.65 -3.79 -3.70
CA ILE A 30 -11.18 -5.09 -3.21
C ILE A 30 -10.12 -5.68 -4.15
N VAL A 31 -10.27 -5.50 -5.46
CA VAL A 31 -9.30 -5.97 -6.46
C VAL A 31 -8.66 -4.79 -7.15
N ILE A 32 -7.34 -4.72 -7.11
CA ILE A 32 -6.56 -3.70 -7.77
C ILE A 32 -5.77 -4.40 -8.89
N PRO A 33 -5.90 -3.97 -10.14
CA PRO A 33 -4.95 -4.37 -11.18
C PRO A 33 -3.54 -3.96 -10.75
N SER A 34 -2.54 -4.78 -11.04
CA SER A 34 -1.14 -4.55 -10.67
C SER A 34 -0.57 -3.22 -11.15
N SER A 35 -1.19 -2.60 -12.14
CA SER A 35 -0.88 -1.25 -12.62
C SER A 35 -2.16 -0.49 -12.91
N LEU A 36 -2.73 0.18 -11.92
CA LEU A 36 -3.83 1.10 -12.15
C LEU A 36 -3.23 2.46 -12.53
N THR A 37 -3.37 2.84 -13.80
CA THR A 37 -2.80 4.08 -14.36
C THR A 37 -3.77 5.25 -14.36
N SER A 38 -5.03 5.02 -13.95
CA SER A 38 -6.05 6.04 -13.83
C SER A 38 -6.96 5.75 -12.64
N ASN A 39 -7.57 6.78 -12.07
CA ASN A 39 -8.59 6.62 -11.03
C ASN A 39 -10.00 6.86 -11.60
N PRO A 40 -10.55 5.91 -12.36
CA PRO A 40 -11.81 6.11 -13.08
C PRO A 40 -13.01 6.25 -12.14
N LEU A 41 -12.88 5.85 -10.88
CA LEU A 41 -13.96 5.82 -9.90
C LEU A 41 -13.87 6.93 -8.86
N GLY A 42 -12.83 7.78 -8.91
CA GLY A 42 -12.59 8.80 -7.92
C GLY A 42 -12.36 8.24 -6.52
N ILE A 43 -11.67 7.11 -6.42
CA ILE A 43 -11.42 6.40 -5.16
C ILE A 43 -10.59 7.27 -4.23
N GLU A 44 -11.11 7.51 -3.04
CA GLU A 44 -10.45 8.29 -1.98
C GLU A 44 -9.89 7.42 -0.86
N GLU A 45 -10.43 6.23 -0.65
CA GLU A 45 -9.97 5.28 0.35
C GLU A 45 -9.80 3.89 -0.27
N LEU A 46 -8.61 3.32 -0.10
CA LEU A 46 -8.31 1.94 -0.42
C LEU A 46 -8.25 1.13 0.87
N LYS A 47 -9.12 0.15 1.01
CA LYS A 47 -9.17 -0.72 2.17
C LYS A 47 -9.10 -2.19 1.76
N ILE A 48 -8.09 -2.88 2.27
CA ILE A 48 -7.88 -4.31 2.06
C ILE A 48 -8.12 -5.03 3.39
N GLY A 49 -8.98 -6.03 3.39
CA GLY A 49 -9.22 -6.88 4.55
C GLY A 49 -8.08 -7.85 4.81
N ASP A 50 -8.08 -8.47 6.00
CA ASP A 50 -7.05 -9.44 6.40
C ASP A 50 -6.93 -10.61 5.43
N ASN A 51 -5.72 -11.13 5.29
CA ASN A 51 -5.36 -12.26 4.42
C ASN A 51 -5.62 -12.02 2.92
N GLY A 52 -5.71 -10.75 2.49
CA GLY A 52 -5.97 -10.40 1.10
C GLY A 52 -4.73 -10.48 0.20
N TYR A 53 -4.94 -10.83 -1.07
CA TYR A 53 -3.94 -10.72 -2.14
C TYR A 53 -2.65 -11.53 -1.94
N ASN A 54 -2.77 -12.76 -1.45
CA ASN A 54 -1.64 -13.68 -1.27
C ASN A 54 -1.44 -14.62 -2.47
N ASP A 55 -2.11 -14.38 -3.57
CA ASP A 55 -1.99 -15.14 -4.81
C ASP A 55 -0.63 -14.92 -5.47
N ASP A 56 -0.06 -15.97 -6.06
CA ASP A 56 1.25 -15.92 -6.73
C ASP A 56 1.28 -14.97 -7.93
N SER A 57 0.14 -14.61 -8.49
CA SER A 57 0.04 -13.66 -9.61
C SER A 57 0.19 -12.20 -9.19
N VAL A 58 0.00 -11.88 -7.89
CA VAL A 58 0.08 -10.53 -7.37
C VAL A 58 1.50 -10.27 -6.84
N THR A 59 2.39 -9.82 -7.70
CA THR A 59 3.82 -9.62 -7.40
C THR A 59 4.23 -8.17 -7.19
N GLU A 60 3.40 -7.23 -7.60
CA GLU A 60 3.64 -5.79 -7.47
C GLU A 60 2.38 -5.07 -7.01
N LEU A 61 2.54 -4.03 -6.22
CA LEU A 61 1.49 -3.09 -5.86
C LEU A 61 2.00 -1.66 -6.09
N LYS A 62 1.58 -1.08 -7.22
CA LYS A 62 1.91 0.29 -7.62
C LYS A 62 0.63 1.08 -7.81
N LEU A 63 0.47 2.16 -7.08
CA LEU A 63 -0.80 2.89 -7.00
C LEU A 63 -0.73 4.33 -7.53
N SER A 64 0.22 4.66 -8.38
CA SER A 64 0.41 6.01 -8.92
C SER A 64 -0.81 6.59 -9.67
N GLY A 65 -1.68 5.72 -10.19
CA GLY A 65 -2.87 6.14 -10.92
C GLY A 65 -4.07 6.57 -10.06
N LEU A 66 -4.06 6.29 -8.76
CA LEU A 66 -5.15 6.62 -7.84
C LEU A 66 -5.00 8.05 -7.29
N VAL A 67 -4.99 9.04 -8.15
CA VAL A 67 -4.65 10.45 -7.85
C VAL A 67 -5.51 11.13 -6.81
N ARG A 68 -6.71 10.61 -6.53
CA ARG A 68 -7.61 11.15 -5.48
C ARG A 68 -7.52 10.37 -4.16
N LEU A 69 -6.65 9.37 -4.09
CA LEU A 69 -6.50 8.53 -2.92
C LEU A 69 -6.00 9.35 -1.72
N LYS A 70 -6.75 9.33 -0.64
CA LYS A 70 -6.44 10.04 0.62
C LYS A 70 -5.98 9.09 1.71
N ARG A 71 -6.44 7.85 1.68
CA ARG A 71 -6.16 6.88 2.74
C ARG A 71 -5.95 5.48 2.17
N ILE A 72 -4.92 4.81 2.67
CA ILE A 72 -4.64 3.40 2.43
C ILE A 72 -4.70 2.66 3.76
N VAL A 73 -5.52 1.61 3.83
CA VAL A 73 -5.59 0.70 4.99
C VAL A 73 -5.45 -0.73 4.48
N ILE A 74 -4.35 -1.36 4.81
CA ILE A 74 -4.07 -2.76 4.49
C ILE A 74 -4.14 -3.56 5.79
N GLY A 75 -4.94 -4.61 5.80
CA GLY A 75 -5.10 -5.51 6.93
C GLY A 75 -3.87 -6.36 7.22
N ASN A 76 -4.06 -7.34 8.10
CA ASN A 76 -2.99 -8.26 8.49
C ASN A 76 -2.78 -9.37 7.45
N ARG A 77 -1.56 -9.84 7.30
CA ARG A 77 -1.19 -10.98 6.43
C ARG A 77 -1.62 -10.80 4.97
N CYS A 78 -1.46 -9.59 4.46
CA CYS A 78 -1.79 -9.26 3.07
C CYS A 78 -0.53 -9.22 2.20
N PHE A 79 -0.73 -9.43 0.90
CA PHE A 79 0.31 -9.23 -0.11
C PHE A 79 1.60 -10.07 0.11
N GLY A 80 1.46 -11.30 0.56
CA GLY A 80 2.59 -12.18 0.88
C GLY A 80 3.51 -12.54 -0.30
N LYS A 81 3.15 -12.21 -1.53
CA LYS A 81 3.95 -12.45 -2.75
C LYS A 81 4.44 -11.17 -3.43
N VAL A 82 4.01 -10.02 -2.94
CA VAL A 82 4.38 -8.73 -3.52
C VAL A 82 5.83 -8.41 -3.20
N ARG A 83 6.61 -8.09 -4.23
CA ARG A 83 8.02 -7.70 -4.14
C ARG A 83 8.27 -6.22 -4.34
N VAL A 84 7.35 -5.55 -5.01
CA VAL A 84 7.44 -4.12 -5.25
C VAL A 84 6.19 -3.46 -4.68
N PHE A 85 6.37 -2.68 -3.64
CA PHE A 85 5.36 -1.78 -3.11
C PHE A 85 5.78 -0.35 -3.39
N GLU A 86 5.01 0.36 -4.20
CA GLU A 86 5.33 1.72 -4.61
C GLU A 86 4.12 2.64 -4.56
N LEU A 87 4.28 3.73 -3.83
CA LEU A 87 3.41 4.89 -3.84
C LEU A 87 4.23 6.07 -4.36
N ASP A 88 3.88 6.58 -5.53
CA ASP A 88 4.59 7.70 -6.16
C ASP A 88 3.61 8.71 -6.74
N GLY A 89 3.76 9.97 -6.35
CA GLY A 89 2.97 11.06 -6.90
C GLY A 89 1.50 11.05 -6.50
N LEU A 90 1.16 10.55 -5.32
CA LEU A 90 -0.21 10.58 -4.79
C LEU A 90 -0.44 11.88 -4.05
N ASP A 91 -0.85 12.92 -4.78
CA ASP A 91 -0.94 14.29 -4.30
C ASP A 91 -1.96 14.52 -3.17
N GLU A 92 -2.97 13.67 -3.09
CA GLU A 92 -4.02 13.77 -2.06
C GLU A 92 -3.83 12.80 -0.89
N LEU A 93 -2.84 11.91 -0.95
CA LEU A 93 -2.63 10.89 0.08
C LEU A 93 -2.24 11.53 1.42
N GLU A 94 -3.00 11.21 2.47
CA GLU A 94 -2.81 11.73 3.82
C GLU A 94 -2.32 10.68 4.81
N SER A 95 -2.71 9.40 4.65
CA SER A 95 -2.30 8.34 5.57
C SER A 95 -2.12 6.99 4.90
N VAL A 96 -1.17 6.22 5.42
CA VAL A 96 -0.90 4.82 5.08
C VAL A 96 -0.88 4.00 6.35
N GLU A 97 -1.76 3.00 6.44
CA GLU A 97 -1.81 2.05 7.55
C GLU A 97 -1.64 0.63 6.98
N ILE A 98 -0.65 -0.10 7.46
CA ILE A 98 -0.38 -1.48 7.07
C ILE A 98 -0.37 -2.34 8.32
N GLY A 99 -1.18 -3.40 8.32
CA GLY A 99 -1.28 -4.35 9.42
C GLY A 99 -0.03 -5.19 9.62
N GLN A 100 -0.08 -6.11 10.55
CA GLN A 100 1.05 -7.00 10.86
C GLN A 100 1.18 -8.14 9.83
N ASP A 101 2.38 -8.70 9.71
CA ASP A 101 2.71 -9.84 8.85
C ASP A 101 2.35 -9.63 7.37
N SER A 102 2.31 -8.39 6.90
CA SER A 102 1.97 -8.06 5.52
C SER A 102 3.22 -7.83 4.67
N PHE A 103 3.11 -8.07 3.37
CA PHE A 103 4.26 -8.00 2.45
C PHE A 103 5.39 -8.96 2.87
N TRP A 104 5.01 -10.16 3.25
CA TRP A 104 5.93 -11.19 3.67
C TRP A 104 6.37 -12.02 2.46
N ILE A 105 7.65 -11.88 2.10
CA ILE A 105 8.26 -12.66 1.01
C ILE A 105 8.89 -13.92 1.59
N ASP A 106 8.71 -15.05 0.93
CA ASP A 106 9.32 -16.31 1.33
C ASP A 106 10.86 -16.20 1.35
N ILE A 107 11.46 -16.41 2.52
CA ILE A 107 12.90 -16.29 2.79
C ILE A 107 13.80 -17.19 1.94
N TYR A 108 13.25 -18.25 1.36
CA TYR A 108 14.00 -19.19 0.53
C TYR A 108 14.21 -18.69 -0.91
N LYS A 109 13.48 -17.66 -1.31
CA LYS A 109 13.72 -16.97 -2.57
C LYS A 109 14.41 -15.65 -2.25
N ARG A 110 15.63 -15.46 -2.73
CA ARG A 110 16.41 -14.23 -2.55
C ARG A 110 15.50 -13.01 -2.65
N SER A 111 15.38 -12.31 -1.54
CA SER A 111 14.50 -11.16 -1.44
C SER A 111 15.15 -9.98 -2.18
N ASP A 112 14.54 -9.55 -3.26
CA ASP A 112 14.82 -8.31 -3.96
C ASP A 112 13.70 -7.29 -3.75
N GLY A 113 12.90 -7.48 -2.69
CA GLY A 113 11.75 -6.66 -2.36
C GLY A 113 12.12 -5.19 -2.13
N SER A 114 11.31 -4.29 -2.66
CA SER A 114 11.46 -2.85 -2.47
C SER A 114 10.15 -2.22 -1.99
N CYS A 115 10.27 -1.37 -0.97
CA CYS A 115 9.19 -0.52 -0.48
C CYS A 115 9.58 0.94 -0.72
N ARG A 116 8.77 1.66 -1.48
CA ARG A 116 9.05 3.04 -1.88
C ARG A 116 7.80 3.89 -1.73
N ILE A 117 7.90 4.94 -0.92
CA ILE A 117 6.83 5.94 -0.74
C ILE A 117 7.45 7.31 -1.01
N VAL A 118 7.07 7.91 -2.11
CA VAL A 118 7.75 9.14 -2.59
C VAL A 118 6.78 10.12 -3.23
N ASN A 119 7.14 11.40 -3.21
CA ASN A 119 6.39 12.46 -3.88
C ASN A 119 4.92 12.52 -3.47
N CYS A 120 4.62 12.33 -2.18
CA CYS A 120 3.26 12.43 -1.64
C CYS A 120 3.19 13.66 -0.73
N PRO A 121 2.88 14.84 -1.27
CA PRO A 121 3.05 16.12 -0.58
C PRO A 121 2.13 16.33 0.63
N LYS A 122 0.99 15.64 0.68
CA LYS A 122 0.03 15.72 1.78
C LYS A 122 0.13 14.57 2.80
N LEU A 123 1.04 13.62 2.59
CA LEU A 123 1.16 12.47 3.48
C LEU A 123 1.63 12.90 4.87
N LYS A 124 0.81 12.61 5.89
CA LYS A 124 1.01 13.01 7.29
C LYS A 124 1.49 11.87 8.16
N SER A 125 1.03 10.64 7.87
CA SER A 125 1.31 9.50 8.73
C SER A 125 1.55 8.21 7.94
N ILE A 126 2.53 7.43 8.41
CA ILE A 126 2.82 6.08 7.95
C ILE A 126 2.84 5.19 9.18
N GLN A 127 2.02 4.13 9.18
CA GLN A 127 2.02 3.11 10.22
C GLN A 127 2.19 1.74 9.57
N ILE A 128 3.21 0.99 10.02
CA ILE A 128 3.53 -0.35 9.54
C ILE A 128 3.54 -1.30 10.73
N GLY A 129 2.69 -2.31 10.71
CA GLY A 129 2.56 -3.29 11.77
C GLY A 129 3.73 -4.27 11.86
N TYR A 130 3.80 -4.97 12.98
CA TYR A 130 4.82 -5.98 13.31
C TYR A 130 5.12 -6.95 12.16
N GLN A 131 6.38 -7.27 11.92
CA GLN A 131 6.89 -8.21 10.90
C GLN A 131 6.50 -7.91 9.44
N SER A 132 5.97 -6.74 9.13
CA SER A 132 5.67 -6.38 7.76
C SER A 132 6.92 -5.97 6.99
N PHE A 133 6.99 -6.29 5.71
CA PHE A 133 8.18 -6.08 4.87
C PHE A 133 9.47 -6.72 5.42
N GLN A 134 9.36 -7.78 6.21
CA GLN A 134 10.48 -8.35 6.96
C GLN A 134 11.70 -8.64 6.08
N ASP A 135 11.48 -9.23 4.92
CA ASP A 135 12.53 -9.67 4.00
C ASP A 135 12.77 -8.72 2.82
N TYR A 136 12.25 -7.50 2.89
CA TYR A 136 12.49 -6.50 1.86
C TYR A 136 13.93 -6.00 1.92
N HIS A 137 14.52 -5.80 0.73
CA HIS A 137 15.91 -5.38 0.58
C HIS A 137 16.12 -3.87 0.68
N SER A 138 15.08 -3.10 0.35
CA SER A 138 15.16 -1.64 0.40
C SER A 138 13.89 -0.99 0.91
N PHE A 139 14.08 0.10 1.62
CA PHE A 139 13.04 0.98 2.09
C PHE A 139 13.40 2.44 1.79
N ALA A 140 12.55 3.14 1.07
CA ALA A 140 12.79 4.53 0.69
C ALA A 140 11.59 5.41 0.96
N LEU A 141 11.82 6.48 1.69
CA LEU A 141 10.91 7.63 1.87
C LEU A 141 11.59 8.86 1.30
N ASN A 142 10.95 9.52 0.34
CA ASN A 142 11.54 10.69 -0.29
C ASN A 142 10.48 11.73 -0.65
N ASN A 143 10.78 12.99 -0.43
CA ASN A 143 9.92 14.12 -0.78
C ASN A 143 8.51 13.98 -0.19
N LEU A 144 8.44 13.91 1.15
CA LEU A 144 7.23 13.83 1.96
C LEU A 144 7.15 15.03 2.91
N PRO A 145 6.94 16.24 2.41
CA PRO A 145 7.12 17.48 3.20
C PRO A 145 6.08 17.68 4.30
N SER A 146 4.98 16.96 4.27
CA SER A 146 3.93 17.05 5.31
C SER A 146 3.98 15.92 6.34
N LEU A 147 4.96 15.01 6.24
CA LEU A 147 5.02 13.83 7.10
C LEU A 147 5.28 14.22 8.56
N GLN A 148 4.39 13.81 9.45
CA GLN A 148 4.40 14.15 10.88
C GLN A 148 4.72 12.96 11.77
N SER A 149 4.37 11.74 11.33
CA SER A 149 4.62 10.53 12.10
C SER A 149 4.96 9.34 11.23
N ILE A 150 5.92 8.55 11.72
CA ILE A 150 6.27 7.24 11.17
C ILE A 150 6.30 6.26 12.34
N GLU A 151 5.44 5.25 12.29
CA GLU A 151 5.42 4.16 13.25
C GLU A 151 5.72 2.85 12.50
N ILE A 152 6.83 2.21 12.83
CA ILE A 152 7.25 0.95 12.23
C ILE A 152 7.38 -0.07 13.35
N GLY A 153 6.61 -1.15 13.26
CA GLY A 153 6.63 -2.23 14.22
C GLY A 153 7.95 -3.01 14.21
N ASP A 154 8.17 -3.79 15.26
CA ASP A 154 9.37 -4.63 15.37
C ASP A 154 9.46 -5.64 14.21
N TRP A 155 10.68 -5.99 13.84
CA TRP A 155 11.01 -6.93 12.77
C TRP A 155 10.64 -6.50 11.35
N CYS A 156 10.15 -5.27 11.16
CA CYS A 156 9.99 -4.71 9.83
C CYS A 156 11.34 -4.41 9.21
N PHE A 157 11.52 -4.71 7.91
CA PHE A 157 12.74 -4.41 7.16
C PHE A 157 14.03 -4.93 7.84
N ASN A 158 13.97 -5.97 8.66
CA ASN A 158 15.10 -6.41 9.46
C ASN A 158 16.29 -6.95 8.63
N ARG A 159 16.07 -7.18 7.35
CA ARG A 159 17.09 -7.62 6.39
C ARG A 159 17.44 -6.57 5.33
N ALA A 160 16.88 -5.37 5.44
CA ALA A 160 17.13 -4.32 4.46
C ALA A 160 18.53 -3.71 4.66
N PRO A 161 19.47 -3.92 3.74
CA PRO A 161 20.78 -3.26 3.79
C PRO A 161 20.72 -1.80 3.36
N SER A 162 19.58 -1.36 2.80
CA SER A 162 19.44 -0.04 2.22
C SER A 162 18.19 0.67 2.76
N PHE A 163 18.43 1.81 3.44
CA PHE A 163 17.42 2.77 3.83
C PHE A 163 17.73 4.11 3.19
N SER A 164 16.72 4.75 2.60
CA SER A 164 16.85 6.10 2.06
C SER A 164 15.73 6.99 2.60
N LEU A 165 16.11 7.97 3.40
CA LEU A 165 15.20 8.94 4.01
C LEU A 165 15.66 10.34 3.59
N THR A 166 14.99 10.95 2.62
CA THR A 166 15.37 12.25 2.05
C THR A 166 14.14 13.13 1.80
N GLY A 167 14.32 14.45 1.91
CA GLY A 167 13.20 15.39 1.69
C GLY A 167 12.05 15.24 2.70
N LEU A 168 12.38 14.87 3.94
CA LEU A 168 11.48 14.82 5.09
C LEU A 168 11.60 16.12 5.90
N ILE A 169 10.66 16.35 6.82
CA ILE A 169 10.71 17.48 7.73
C ILE A 169 11.89 17.29 8.71
N ASP A 170 12.65 18.34 8.96
CA ASP A 170 13.72 18.33 9.94
C ASP A 170 13.17 17.99 11.34
N GLY A 171 13.79 16.99 11.98
CA GLY A 171 13.41 16.54 13.32
C GLY A 171 12.36 15.43 13.38
N LEU A 172 11.98 14.85 12.25
CA LEU A 172 11.06 13.71 12.21
C LEU A 172 11.76 12.37 12.55
N ILE A 173 13.09 12.33 12.53
CA ILE A 173 13.91 11.12 12.75
C ILE A 173 14.68 11.26 14.06
#